data_4fc4b5ce40872b13d6687148b7067762
#
_entry.id   4fc4b5ce40872b13d6687148b7067762
#
_cell.length_a   1.000
_cell.length_b   1.000
_cell.length_c   1.000
_cell.angle_alpha   90.00
_cell.angle_beta   90.00
_cell.angle_gamma   90.00
#
_symmetry.space_group_name_H-M   'P 1'
#
loop_
_entity.id
_entity.type
_entity.pdbx_description
1 polymer ?
#
loop_
_entity_poly.entity_id
_entity_poly.type
_entity_poly.pdbx_seq_one_letter_code
_entity_poly.pdbx_strand_id
1 'polypeptide(L)'
;MDKTRIKKIATWVVVPLMAAIFVLDIVTVALGNAYCKPWTPQKETFTYEYGNDRIHFLNTANSDAILIESNGRFALIDAGEGNNNPRRKTAYKGYEDEVRAYIKQVAADGSGTARLDFILGTHCHYDHIGAFHAIITDPDIKIDKAYFKQLNPRTDKDYEIERWKIDETYSQILSDLETLGVPVISDLPREEFAFGDFTIKFFNTVTPPELDGEGENAASVGVKVTKGERAAFLAADITKSTGLEQLLGGQIGHVDLLKVGHHGYLGSSSAKFLRQLSPEVAIVTNQLGKVYPNVKWNLTMIAKVPFFATYDHNGIIASFTDDGRIVLTDRIHDY
;
A
#
# COMPACT_ATOMS: atom_id res chain seq x y z
N MET A 1 35.99 -6.13 -29.11
CA MET A 1 36.62 -6.03 -27.79
C MET A 1 36.81 -7.42 -27.22
N ASP A 2 38.01 -7.78 -26.76
CA ASP A 2 38.31 -9.12 -26.28
C ASP A 2 37.48 -9.46 -25.04
N LYS A 3 36.89 -10.68 -24.99
CA LYS A 3 36.07 -11.20 -23.90
C LYS A 3 36.79 -11.12 -22.53
N THR A 4 38.12 -11.25 -22.52
CA THR A 4 38.97 -11.16 -21.35
C THR A 4 39.01 -9.71 -20.80
N ARG A 5 39.03 -8.73 -21.71
CA ARG A 5 39.04 -7.32 -21.37
C ARG A 5 37.68 -6.84 -20.82
N ILE A 6 36.58 -7.37 -21.39
CA ILE A 6 35.21 -7.14 -20.90
C ILE A 6 35.05 -7.70 -19.48
N LYS A 7 35.50 -8.95 -19.24
CA LYS A 7 35.45 -9.57 -17.89
C LYS A 7 36.26 -8.76 -16.86
N LYS A 8 37.46 -8.31 -17.22
CA LYS A 8 38.27 -7.48 -16.33
C LYS A 8 37.60 -6.14 -16.00
N ILE A 9 37.07 -5.44 -17.00
CA ILE A 9 36.35 -4.18 -16.80
C ILE A 9 35.11 -4.44 -15.91
N ALA A 10 34.34 -5.48 -16.19
CA ALA A 10 33.19 -5.84 -15.37
C ALA A 10 33.59 -6.09 -13.91
N THR A 11 34.67 -6.84 -13.65
CA THR A 11 35.14 -7.10 -12.28
C THR A 11 35.61 -5.82 -11.58
N TRP A 12 36.40 -4.98 -12.24
CA TRP A 12 36.95 -3.76 -11.65
C TRP A 12 35.96 -2.62 -11.47
N VAL A 13 34.83 -2.66 -12.16
CA VAL A 13 33.77 -1.62 -12.06
C VAL A 13 32.59 -2.14 -11.28
N VAL A 14 32.10 -3.33 -11.63
CA VAL A 14 30.85 -3.88 -11.03
C VAL A 14 31.06 -4.28 -9.58
N VAL A 15 32.17 -4.92 -9.24
CA VAL A 15 32.41 -5.35 -7.86
C VAL A 15 32.53 -4.17 -6.89
N PRO A 16 33.33 -3.11 -7.16
CA PRO A 16 33.36 -1.93 -6.30
C PRO A 16 32.02 -1.21 -6.23
N LEU A 17 31.27 -1.15 -7.35
CA LEU A 17 29.95 -0.52 -7.36
C LEU A 17 28.96 -1.28 -6.46
N MET A 18 28.93 -2.62 -6.56
CA MET A 18 28.10 -3.45 -5.69
C MET A 18 28.50 -3.32 -4.21
N ALA A 19 29.81 -3.27 -3.93
CA ALA A 19 30.30 -3.03 -2.57
C ALA A 19 29.87 -1.66 -2.03
N ALA A 20 29.94 -0.61 -2.89
CA ALA A 20 29.50 0.73 -2.51
C ALA A 20 27.97 0.78 -2.24
N ILE A 21 27.17 0.11 -3.06
CA ILE A 21 25.71 0.00 -2.85
C ILE A 21 25.42 -0.73 -1.53
N PHE A 22 26.12 -1.83 -1.26
CA PHE A 22 25.95 -2.59 -0.02
C PHE A 22 26.32 -1.77 1.22
N VAL A 23 27.44 -1.05 1.18
CA VAL A 23 27.83 -0.13 2.27
C VAL A 23 26.81 0.99 2.44
N LEU A 24 26.31 1.56 1.33
CA LEU A 24 25.28 2.58 1.37
C LEU A 24 23.99 2.04 1.99
N ASP A 25 23.60 0.81 1.67
CA ASP A 25 22.41 0.19 2.26
C ASP A 25 22.56 0.01 3.77
N ILE A 26 23.70 -0.51 4.23
CA ILE A 26 24.00 -0.64 5.67
C ILE A 26 23.93 0.72 6.37
N VAL A 27 24.56 1.75 5.79
CA VAL A 27 24.57 3.10 6.39
C VAL A 27 23.14 3.67 6.43
N THR A 28 22.36 3.52 5.36
CA THR A 28 20.98 4.04 5.33
C THR A 28 20.04 3.30 6.28
N VAL A 29 20.24 1.98 6.46
CA VAL A 29 19.51 1.20 7.47
C VAL A 29 19.87 1.68 8.88
N ALA A 30 21.17 1.85 9.17
CA ALA A 30 21.63 2.32 10.46
C ALA A 30 21.09 3.73 10.79
N LEU A 31 21.10 4.64 9.80
CA LEU A 31 20.55 5.97 9.95
C LEU A 31 19.02 5.92 10.09
N GLY A 32 18.32 5.12 9.28
CA GLY A 32 16.90 4.90 9.41
C GLY A 32 16.52 4.44 10.82
N ASN A 33 17.22 3.44 11.34
CA ASN A 33 17.03 2.96 12.71
C ASN A 33 17.31 4.06 13.77
N ALA A 34 18.27 4.94 13.51
CA ALA A 34 18.53 6.07 14.40
C ALA A 34 17.39 7.10 14.40
N TYR A 35 16.78 7.37 13.23
CA TYR A 35 15.59 8.22 13.14
C TYR A 35 14.35 7.57 13.76
N CYS A 36 14.22 6.24 13.67
CA CYS A 36 13.11 5.50 14.27
C CYS A 36 13.23 5.35 15.81
N LYS A 37 14.45 5.48 16.38
CA LYS A 37 14.67 5.34 17.82
C LYS A 37 13.79 6.22 18.72
N PRO A 38 13.45 7.47 18.37
CA PRO A 38 12.58 8.31 19.20
C PRO A 38 11.16 7.77 19.31
N TRP A 39 10.71 6.94 18.36
CA TRP A 39 9.41 6.34 18.42
C TRP A 39 9.47 5.03 19.19
N THR A 40 8.78 4.98 20.30
CA THR A 40 8.58 3.74 21.06
C THR A 40 7.15 3.27 20.81
N PRO A 41 6.97 2.12 20.14
CA PRO A 41 5.63 1.57 19.92
C PRO A 41 4.95 1.36 21.27
N GLN A 42 3.73 1.86 21.39
CA GLN A 42 2.92 1.57 22.55
C GLN A 42 2.07 0.35 22.23
N LYS A 43 2.26 -0.72 22.97
CA LYS A 43 1.39 -1.89 22.89
C LYS A 43 0.06 -1.50 23.56
N GLU A 44 -0.89 -1.06 22.76
CA GLU A 44 -2.26 -0.94 23.21
C GLU A 44 -2.87 -2.32 23.32
N THR A 45 -3.56 -2.58 24.43
CA THR A 45 -4.51 -3.68 24.49
C THR A 45 -5.69 -3.24 23.62
N PHE A 46 -5.95 -3.96 22.53
CA PHE A 46 -7.03 -3.64 21.62
C PHE A 46 -8.37 -3.75 22.35
N THR A 47 -8.89 -2.64 22.84
CA THR A 47 -10.29 -2.47 23.11
C THR A 47 -10.86 -1.64 21.99
N TYR A 48 -11.55 -2.30 21.06
CA TYR A 48 -12.26 -1.60 20.00
C TYR A 48 -13.45 -0.88 20.63
N GLU A 49 -13.31 0.41 20.82
CA GLU A 49 -14.43 1.29 21.10
C GLU A 49 -14.96 1.84 19.77
N TYR A 50 -16.28 1.79 19.58
CA TYR A 50 -16.91 2.50 18.47
C TYR A 50 -16.51 3.97 18.55
N GLY A 51 -16.11 4.54 17.40
CA GLY A 51 -15.68 5.94 17.33
C GLY A 51 -14.16 6.13 17.23
N ASN A 52 -13.38 5.06 17.14
CA ASN A 52 -11.96 5.17 16.82
C ASN A 52 -11.74 5.47 15.34
N ASP A 53 -10.84 6.41 15.06
CA ASP A 53 -10.44 6.81 13.72
C ASP A 53 -9.03 6.29 13.47
N ARG A 54 -8.93 5.19 12.71
CA ARG A 54 -7.70 4.42 12.57
C ARG A 54 -7.44 4.01 11.13
N ILE A 55 -6.16 3.91 10.80
CA ILE A 55 -5.69 3.26 9.56
C ILE A 55 -4.80 2.10 9.97
N HIS A 56 -5.19 0.89 9.62
CA HIS A 56 -4.51 -0.34 9.98
C HIS A 56 -3.71 -0.83 8.77
N PHE A 57 -2.40 -0.84 8.87
CA PHE A 57 -1.48 -1.38 7.87
C PHE A 57 -1.14 -2.82 8.25
N LEU A 58 -1.73 -3.78 7.56
CA LEU A 58 -1.57 -5.19 7.91
C LEU A 58 -0.18 -5.71 7.51
N ASN A 59 0.29 -6.72 8.23
CA ASN A 59 1.53 -7.41 7.88
C ASN A 59 1.25 -8.48 6.82
N THR A 60 1.27 -8.07 5.57
CA THR A 60 1.14 -8.93 4.38
C THR A 60 2.48 -9.02 3.61
N ALA A 61 3.60 -8.92 4.32
CA ALA A 61 4.96 -8.84 3.81
C ALA A 61 5.14 -7.67 2.82
N ASN A 62 5.30 -7.96 1.52
CA ASN A 62 5.50 -6.95 0.47
C ASN A 62 4.24 -6.82 -0.40
N SER A 63 3.12 -6.55 0.24
CA SER A 63 1.83 -6.33 -0.40
C SER A 63 1.00 -5.34 0.41
N ASP A 64 -0.04 -4.78 -0.17
CA ASP A 64 -0.90 -3.81 0.49
C ASP A 64 -2.23 -4.44 0.93
N ALA A 65 -2.51 -4.38 2.23
CA ALA A 65 -3.83 -4.59 2.80
C ALA A 65 -4.01 -3.56 3.93
N ILE A 66 -4.90 -2.60 3.72
CA ILE A 66 -5.05 -1.45 4.60
C ILE A 66 -6.52 -1.30 4.98
N LEU A 67 -6.85 -1.48 6.26
CA LEU A 67 -8.20 -1.29 6.77
C LEU A 67 -8.33 0.13 7.33
N ILE A 68 -9.33 0.86 6.88
CA ILE A 68 -9.72 2.17 7.43
C ILE A 68 -10.91 1.95 8.35
N GLU A 69 -10.79 2.43 9.58
CA GLU A 69 -11.84 2.42 10.60
C GLU A 69 -12.16 3.86 10.97
N SER A 70 -13.43 4.23 10.96
CA SER A 70 -13.88 5.53 11.46
C SER A 70 -15.31 5.46 11.94
N ASN A 71 -15.51 5.79 13.21
CA ASN A 71 -16.83 5.86 13.86
C ASN A 71 -17.68 4.60 13.63
N GLY A 72 -17.06 3.42 13.81
CA GLY A 72 -17.70 2.11 13.62
C GLY A 72 -17.96 1.71 12.15
N ARG A 73 -17.40 2.44 11.20
CA ARG A 73 -17.43 2.14 9.76
C ARG A 73 -16.09 1.62 9.31
N PHE A 74 -16.08 0.69 8.37
CA PHE A 74 -14.89 0.01 7.89
C PHE A 74 -14.81 0.04 6.37
N ALA A 75 -13.60 0.24 5.85
CA ALA A 75 -13.30 0.14 4.42
C ALA A 75 -11.95 -0.52 4.22
N LEU A 76 -11.83 -1.37 3.19
CA LEU A 76 -10.57 -2.04 2.87
C LEU A 76 -9.98 -1.46 1.58
N ILE A 77 -8.74 -0.97 1.67
CA ILE A 77 -7.95 -0.51 0.55
C ILE A 77 -6.91 -1.57 0.25
N ASP A 78 -7.02 -2.22 -0.88
CA ASP A 78 -6.28 -3.42 -1.27
C ASP A 78 -6.44 -4.57 -0.26
N ALA A 79 -6.13 -5.78 -0.69
CA ALA A 79 -6.36 -7.01 0.07
C ALA A 79 -5.08 -7.82 0.30
N GLY A 80 -3.98 -7.42 -0.34
CA GLY A 80 -2.71 -8.12 -0.29
C GLY A 80 -2.59 -9.30 -1.23
N GLU A 81 -1.49 -10.02 -1.09
CA GLU A 81 -1.17 -11.23 -1.85
C GLU A 81 -2.14 -12.36 -1.49
N GLY A 82 -2.75 -12.97 -2.51
CA GLY A 82 -3.60 -14.16 -2.34
C GLY A 82 -2.81 -15.47 -2.39
N ASN A 83 -3.44 -16.57 -1.96
CA ASN A 83 -2.81 -17.89 -1.93
C ASN A 83 -2.58 -18.49 -3.33
N ASN A 84 -3.39 -18.11 -4.31
CA ASN A 84 -3.41 -18.68 -5.66
C ASN A 84 -2.78 -17.75 -6.70
N ASN A 85 -1.59 -17.20 -6.41
CA ASN A 85 -0.93 -16.27 -7.30
C ASN A 85 -0.65 -16.86 -8.68
N PRO A 86 -1.29 -16.39 -9.76
CA PRO A 86 -1.12 -16.93 -11.11
C PRO A 86 0.25 -16.62 -11.72
N ARG A 87 0.98 -15.64 -11.18
CA ARG A 87 2.36 -15.30 -11.64
C ARG A 87 3.36 -16.43 -11.45
N ARG A 88 2.99 -17.59 -10.82
CA ARG A 88 3.99 -18.38 -10.14
C ARG A 88 4.14 -19.79 -10.43
N LYS A 89 5.34 -20.11 -10.81
CA LYS A 89 5.92 -21.43 -10.59
C LYS A 89 6.55 -21.60 -9.20
N THR A 90 6.83 -20.52 -8.49
CA THR A 90 7.28 -20.53 -7.09
C THR A 90 6.20 -19.90 -6.22
N ALA A 91 5.75 -20.61 -5.20
CA ALA A 91 4.75 -20.10 -4.28
C ALA A 91 5.26 -18.87 -3.53
N TYR A 92 4.57 -17.74 -3.68
CA TYR A 92 4.57 -16.72 -2.65
C TYR A 92 3.57 -17.15 -1.57
N LYS A 93 3.84 -16.82 -0.32
CA LYS A 93 2.85 -16.95 0.72
C LYS A 93 1.74 -15.96 0.43
N GLY A 94 0.50 -16.43 0.36
CA GLY A 94 -0.67 -15.56 0.43
C GLY A 94 -1.04 -15.26 1.88
N TYR A 95 -1.84 -14.22 2.04
CA TYR A 95 -2.25 -13.69 3.35
C TYR A 95 -3.77 -13.61 3.50
N GLU A 96 -4.51 -14.34 2.68
CA GLU A 96 -5.98 -14.33 2.67
C GLU A 96 -6.56 -14.64 4.04
N ASP A 97 -6.03 -15.66 4.72
CA ASP A 97 -6.55 -16.12 6.02
C ASP A 97 -6.26 -15.08 7.11
N GLU A 98 -5.06 -14.52 7.11
CA GLU A 98 -4.66 -13.48 8.06
C GLU A 98 -5.49 -12.21 7.89
N VAL A 99 -5.72 -11.77 6.64
CA VAL A 99 -6.51 -10.57 6.34
C VAL A 99 -7.98 -10.77 6.71
N ARG A 100 -8.58 -11.91 6.33
CA ARG A 100 -9.97 -12.24 6.70
C ARG A 100 -10.16 -12.32 8.21
N ALA A 101 -9.25 -13.02 8.90
CA ALA A 101 -9.31 -13.14 10.35
C ALA A 101 -9.25 -11.77 11.03
N TYR A 102 -8.35 -10.90 10.55
CA TYR A 102 -8.21 -9.55 11.08
C TYR A 102 -9.47 -8.70 10.83
N ILE A 103 -10.02 -8.72 9.61
CA ILE A 103 -11.27 -8.00 9.30
C ILE A 103 -12.39 -8.47 10.24
N LYS A 104 -12.58 -9.78 10.40
CA LYS A 104 -13.61 -10.32 11.27
C LYS A 104 -13.38 -9.96 12.74
N GLN A 105 -12.16 -9.93 13.19
CA GLN A 105 -11.83 -9.54 14.55
C GLN A 105 -12.17 -8.08 14.83
N VAL A 106 -11.89 -7.17 13.86
CA VAL A 106 -12.00 -5.73 14.07
C VAL A 106 -13.39 -5.19 13.71
N ALA A 107 -13.96 -5.69 12.62
CA ALA A 107 -15.18 -5.13 12.01
C ALA A 107 -16.44 -5.98 12.26
N ALA A 108 -16.34 -7.13 12.98
CA ALA A 108 -17.52 -7.94 13.26
C ALA A 108 -18.40 -7.28 14.31
N ASP A 109 -19.68 -7.31 14.03
CA ASP A 109 -20.73 -6.92 14.99
C ASP A 109 -21.04 -8.03 16.01
N GLY A 110 -22.04 -7.82 16.86
CA GLY A 110 -22.48 -8.80 17.86
C GLY A 110 -23.04 -10.12 17.28
N SER A 111 -23.29 -10.20 15.96
CA SER A 111 -23.67 -11.42 15.26
C SER A 111 -22.48 -12.22 14.73
N GLY A 112 -21.27 -11.65 14.78
CA GLY A 112 -20.06 -12.19 14.21
C GLY A 112 -19.86 -11.85 12.73
N THR A 113 -20.70 -10.98 12.15
CA THR A 113 -20.60 -10.54 10.76
C THR A 113 -19.81 -9.24 10.68
N ALA A 114 -18.72 -9.25 9.93
CA ALA A 114 -17.97 -8.05 9.60
C ALA A 114 -18.63 -7.31 8.43
N ARG A 115 -18.67 -5.97 8.48
CA ARG A 115 -19.22 -5.15 7.41
C ARG A 115 -18.20 -4.15 6.92
N LEU A 116 -17.97 -4.14 5.61
CA LEU A 116 -17.15 -3.15 4.91
C LEU A 116 -18.07 -2.25 4.07
N ASP A 117 -18.08 -0.96 4.37
CA ASP A 117 -18.85 0.03 3.60
C ASP A 117 -18.40 0.10 2.16
N PHE A 118 -17.10 -0.12 1.95
CA PHE A 118 -16.55 -0.32 0.61
C PHE A 118 -15.20 -1.06 0.65
N ILE A 119 -14.88 -1.63 -0.50
CA ILE A 119 -13.52 -2.06 -0.83
C ILE A 119 -13.01 -1.22 -2.00
N LEU A 120 -11.69 -1.00 -2.06
CA LEU A 120 -11.01 -0.36 -3.19
C LEU A 120 -9.84 -1.23 -3.63
N GLY A 121 -9.84 -1.67 -4.89
CA GLY A 121 -8.62 -2.14 -5.56
C GLY A 121 -7.93 -0.96 -6.21
N THR A 122 -6.74 -0.61 -5.73
CA THR A 122 -6.01 0.57 -6.22
C THR A 122 -5.53 0.38 -7.65
N HIS A 123 -5.10 -0.83 -8.00
CA HIS A 123 -4.73 -1.27 -9.35
C HIS A 123 -4.71 -2.81 -9.39
N CYS A 124 -4.54 -3.41 -10.57
CA CYS A 124 -4.81 -4.84 -10.78
C CYS A 124 -3.61 -5.77 -10.53
N HIS A 125 -2.54 -5.34 -9.87
CA HIS A 125 -1.49 -6.26 -9.47
C HIS A 125 -1.92 -7.19 -8.35
N TYR A 126 -1.43 -8.41 -8.38
CA TYR A 126 -1.88 -9.49 -7.51
C TYR A 126 -1.52 -9.27 -6.02
N ASP A 127 -0.45 -8.56 -5.73
CA ASP A 127 -0.03 -8.14 -4.39
C ASP A 127 -0.88 -7.00 -3.80
N HIS A 128 -1.88 -6.55 -4.55
CA HIS A 128 -2.90 -5.60 -4.12
C HIS A 128 -4.29 -6.24 -4.09
N ILE A 129 -4.68 -6.94 -5.17
CA ILE A 129 -6.03 -7.46 -5.29
C ILE A 129 -6.15 -8.98 -5.11
N GLY A 130 -5.03 -9.68 -4.90
CA GLY A 130 -4.98 -11.15 -4.93
C GLY A 130 -5.86 -11.84 -3.89
N ALA A 131 -5.99 -11.27 -2.70
CA ALA A 131 -6.81 -11.85 -1.64
C ALA A 131 -8.30 -11.44 -1.68
N PHE A 132 -8.72 -10.54 -2.58
CA PHE A 132 -10.12 -10.10 -2.65
C PHE A 132 -11.10 -11.24 -2.92
N HIS A 133 -10.74 -12.22 -3.76
CA HIS A 133 -11.61 -13.38 -3.99
C HIS A 133 -12.03 -14.04 -2.67
N ALA A 134 -11.06 -14.33 -1.80
CA ALA A 134 -11.32 -14.98 -0.52
C ALA A 134 -12.12 -14.09 0.46
N ILE A 135 -11.91 -12.77 0.43
CA ILE A 135 -12.61 -11.81 1.28
C ILE A 135 -14.06 -11.64 0.81
N ILE A 136 -14.28 -11.47 -0.50
CA ILE A 136 -15.60 -11.25 -1.09
C ILE A 136 -16.50 -12.48 -0.88
N THR A 137 -15.92 -13.68 -1.02
CA THR A 137 -16.68 -14.94 -0.89
C THR A 137 -16.81 -15.45 0.55
N ASP A 138 -16.19 -14.79 1.54
CA ASP A 138 -16.35 -15.15 2.95
C ASP A 138 -17.79 -14.83 3.42
N PRO A 139 -18.58 -15.82 3.91
CA PRO A 139 -19.97 -15.60 4.30
C PRO A 139 -20.14 -14.66 5.50
N ASP A 140 -19.10 -14.51 6.31
CA ASP A 140 -19.10 -13.65 7.51
C ASP A 140 -18.60 -12.23 7.22
N ILE A 141 -18.28 -11.91 5.96
CA ILE A 141 -17.88 -10.56 5.54
C ILE A 141 -18.92 -10.03 4.54
N LYS A 142 -19.49 -8.87 4.84
CA LYS A 142 -20.44 -8.15 3.96
C LYS A 142 -19.81 -6.91 3.41
N ILE A 143 -19.97 -6.68 2.10
CA ILE A 143 -19.43 -5.55 1.38
C ILE A 143 -20.58 -4.78 0.76
N ASP A 144 -20.67 -3.47 1.04
CA ASP A 144 -21.77 -2.65 0.55
C ASP A 144 -21.56 -2.21 -0.90
N LYS A 145 -20.31 -1.94 -1.29
CA LYS A 145 -19.91 -1.55 -2.65
C LYS A 145 -18.42 -1.77 -2.87
N ALA A 146 -18.03 -1.81 -4.13
CA ALA A 146 -16.64 -1.96 -4.53
C ALA A 146 -16.22 -0.85 -5.50
N TYR A 147 -15.05 -0.30 -5.31
CA TYR A 147 -14.40 0.66 -6.21
C TYR A 147 -13.28 -0.04 -6.95
N PHE A 148 -13.41 -0.16 -8.27
CA PHE A 148 -12.37 -0.70 -9.16
C PHE A 148 -12.37 0.08 -10.46
N LYS A 149 -11.24 0.71 -10.80
CA LYS A 149 -11.07 1.28 -12.15
C LYS A 149 -11.20 0.17 -13.19
N GLN A 150 -11.66 0.51 -14.37
CA GLN A 150 -11.59 -0.42 -15.48
C GLN A 150 -10.12 -0.74 -15.78
N LEU A 151 -9.84 -2.01 -16.02
CA LEU A 151 -8.55 -2.43 -16.52
C LEU A 151 -8.30 -1.75 -17.88
N ASN A 152 -7.16 -1.07 -18.01
CA ASN A 152 -6.82 -0.44 -19.28
C ASN A 152 -6.72 -1.49 -20.39
N PRO A 153 -7.24 -1.23 -21.59
CA PRO A 153 -7.10 -2.14 -22.71
C PRO A 153 -5.63 -2.42 -23.02
N ARG A 154 -5.26 -3.69 -23.04
CA ARG A 154 -3.90 -4.15 -23.31
C ARG A 154 -3.93 -5.22 -24.40
N THR A 155 -2.80 -5.42 -25.05
CA THR A 155 -2.69 -6.51 -26.03
C THR A 155 -2.38 -7.83 -25.31
N ASP A 156 -2.78 -8.97 -25.91
CA ASP A 156 -2.46 -10.31 -25.39
C ASP A 156 -0.95 -10.58 -25.23
N LYS A 157 -0.11 -9.74 -25.84
CA LYS A 157 1.36 -9.78 -25.71
C LYS A 157 1.90 -8.92 -24.59
N ASP A 158 1.05 -8.19 -23.87
CA ASP A 158 1.45 -7.44 -22.70
C ASP A 158 1.98 -8.41 -21.64
N TYR A 159 3.12 -8.08 -21.05
CA TYR A 159 3.79 -8.95 -20.06
C TYR A 159 2.90 -9.21 -18.83
N GLU A 160 2.15 -8.22 -18.37
CA GLU A 160 1.30 -8.31 -17.18
C GLU A 160 0.06 -9.18 -17.46
N ILE A 161 -0.47 -9.12 -18.68
CA ILE A 161 -1.52 -10.04 -19.12
C ILE A 161 -0.98 -11.46 -19.30
N GLU A 162 0.10 -11.63 -20.12
CA GLU A 162 0.63 -12.95 -20.47
C GLU A 162 1.18 -13.70 -19.28
N ARG A 163 1.92 -13.00 -18.40
CA ARG A 163 2.72 -13.60 -17.32
C ARG A 163 2.10 -13.44 -15.93
N TRP A 164 1.43 -12.33 -15.69
CA TRP A 164 0.90 -12.01 -14.38
C TRP A 164 -0.61 -12.23 -14.27
N LYS A 165 -1.29 -12.42 -15.41
CA LYS A 165 -2.71 -12.77 -15.42
C LYS A 165 -3.59 -11.76 -14.68
N ILE A 166 -3.26 -10.48 -14.80
CA ILE A 166 -3.98 -9.41 -14.09
C ILE A 166 -5.45 -9.34 -14.53
N ASP A 167 -5.72 -9.62 -15.81
CA ASP A 167 -7.06 -9.69 -16.40
C ASP A 167 -7.89 -10.85 -15.83
N GLU A 168 -7.28 -12.03 -15.65
CA GLU A 168 -7.96 -13.19 -15.06
C GLU A 168 -8.34 -12.91 -13.61
N THR A 169 -7.40 -12.33 -12.81
CA THR A 169 -7.66 -11.96 -11.40
C THR A 169 -8.74 -10.90 -11.30
N TYR A 170 -8.64 -9.83 -12.10
CA TYR A 170 -9.61 -8.76 -12.13
C TYR A 170 -11.02 -9.27 -12.52
N SER A 171 -11.11 -10.09 -13.57
CA SER A 171 -12.37 -10.65 -14.03
C SER A 171 -13.01 -11.57 -13.00
N GLN A 172 -12.21 -12.37 -12.26
CA GLN A 172 -12.71 -13.21 -11.19
C GLN A 172 -13.34 -12.36 -10.06
N ILE A 173 -12.67 -11.30 -9.64
CA ILE A 173 -13.17 -10.38 -8.60
C ILE A 173 -14.50 -9.75 -9.02
N LEU A 174 -14.59 -9.27 -10.26
CA LEU A 174 -15.84 -8.69 -10.78
C LEU A 174 -16.98 -9.71 -10.82
N SER A 175 -16.70 -10.96 -11.23
CA SER A 175 -17.67 -12.05 -11.23
C SER A 175 -18.16 -12.42 -9.83
N ASP A 176 -17.28 -12.42 -8.83
CA ASP A 176 -17.65 -12.67 -7.45
C ASP A 176 -18.58 -11.57 -6.89
N LEU A 177 -18.22 -10.31 -7.14
CA LEU A 177 -19.04 -9.16 -6.74
C LEU A 177 -20.42 -9.16 -7.40
N GLU A 178 -20.49 -9.46 -8.71
CA GLU A 178 -21.74 -9.61 -9.44
C GLU A 178 -22.60 -10.74 -8.86
N THR A 179 -21.99 -11.90 -8.58
CA THR A 179 -22.68 -13.07 -8.01
C THR A 179 -23.32 -12.75 -6.66
N LEU A 180 -22.67 -11.92 -5.85
CA LEU A 180 -23.14 -11.50 -4.53
C LEU A 180 -24.01 -10.24 -4.57
N GLY A 181 -24.22 -9.66 -5.76
CA GLY A 181 -25.01 -8.44 -5.93
C GLY A 181 -24.34 -7.19 -5.35
N VAL A 182 -23.03 -7.19 -5.19
CA VAL A 182 -22.27 -6.03 -4.72
C VAL A 182 -22.03 -5.05 -5.86
N PRO A 183 -22.50 -3.80 -5.78
CA PRO A 183 -22.32 -2.82 -6.85
C PRO A 183 -20.83 -2.45 -7.03
N VAL A 184 -20.36 -2.50 -8.28
CA VAL A 184 -19.02 -2.08 -8.68
C VAL A 184 -19.08 -0.68 -9.29
N ILE A 185 -18.30 0.24 -8.74
CA ILE A 185 -18.19 1.63 -9.20
C ILE A 185 -16.83 1.80 -9.88
N SER A 186 -16.83 1.86 -11.22
CA SER A 186 -15.59 2.02 -12.00
C SER A 186 -15.26 3.49 -12.34
N ASP A 187 -16.27 4.38 -12.38
CA ASP A 187 -16.06 5.83 -12.40
C ASP A 187 -15.90 6.32 -10.96
N LEU A 188 -14.64 6.30 -10.48
CA LEU A 188 -14.32 6.60 -9.10
C LEU A 188 -14.64 8.05 -8.74
N PRO A 189 -15.10 8.33 -7.49
CA PRO A 189 -15.32 9.70 -7.03
C PRO A 189 -14.09 10.58 -7.22
N ARG A 190 -14.27 11.75 -7.83
CA ARG A 190 -13.21 12.76 -8.03
C ARG A 190 -13.19 13.77 -6.89
N GLU A 191 -14.33 13.97 -6.29
CA GLU A 191 -14.49 14.84 -5.13
C GLU A 191 -14.26 14.05 -3.84
N GLU A 192 -13.91 14.75 -2.78
CA GLU A 192 -13.81 14.17 -1.47
C GLU A 192 -15.18 13.79 -0.90
N PHE A 193 -15.22 12.78 -0.05
CA PHE A 193 -16.45 12.33 0.59
C PHE A 193 -16.22 11.96 2.07
N ALA A 194 -17.27 12.07 2.87
CA ALA A 194 -17.23 11.73 4.29
C ALA A 194 -17.26 10.22 4.51
N PHE A 195 -16.45 9.75 5.46
CA PHE A 195 -16.39 8.37 5.91
C PHE A 195 -16.18 8.34 7.43
N GLY A 196 -17.26 8.18 8.21
CA GLY A 196 -17.20 8.41 9.65
C GLY A 196 -16.77 9.85 9.93
N ASP A 197 -15.74 10.01 10.73
CA ASP A 197 -15.14 11.31 11.06
C ASP A 197 -13.98 11.67 10.10
N PHE A 198 -13.66 10.76 9.17
CA PHE A 198 -12.71 11.03 8.10
C PHE A 198 -13.36 11.70 6.88
N THR A 199 -12.56 12.44 6.16
CA THR A 199 -12.78 12.82 4.76
C THR A 199 -11.81 12.04 3.89
N ILE A 200 -12.33 11.35 2.87
CA ILE A 200 -11.54 10.55 1.92
C ILE A 200 -11.55 11.22 0.56
N LYS A 201 -10.37 11.28 -0.07
CA LYS A 201 -10.21 11.74 -1.45
C LYS A 201 -9.36 10.75 -2.24
N PHE A 202 -9.86 10.34 -3.40
CA PHE A 202 -9.10 9.53 -4.35
C PHE A 202 -8.33 10.40 -5.33
N PHE A 203 -7.12 9.96 -5.68
CA PHE A 203 -6.25 10.57 -6.68
C PHE A 203 -5.96 9.58 -7.80
N ASN A 204 -5.71 10.07 -9.00
CA ASN A 204 -5.55 9.24 -10.20
C ASN A 204 -6.80 8.38 -10.48
N THR A 205 -7.98 8.94 -10.29
CA THR A 205 -9.26 8.26 -10.55
C THR A 205 -9.46 7.95 -12.03
N VAL A 206 -8.79 8.66 -12.91
CA VAL A 206 -8.69 8.41 -14.35
C VAL A 206 -7.21 8.36 -14.69
N THR A 207 -6.76 7.24 -15.29
CA THR A 207 -5.36 7.12 -15.76
C THR A 207 -5.14 8.08 -16.92
N PRO A 208 -4.15 8.98 -16.84
CA PRO A 208 -3.85 9.88 -17.96
C PRO A 208 -3.46 9.08 -19.21
N PRO A 209 -3.94 9.45 -20.41
CA PRO A 209 -3.66 8.72 -21.65
C PRO A 209 -2.15 8.56 -21.94
N GLU A 210 -1.32 9.51 -21.54
CA GLU A 210 0.13 9.44 -21.67
C GLU A 210 0.79 8.37 -20.79
N LEU A 211 0.08 7.83 -19.80
CA LEU A 211 0.54 6.80 -18.90
C LEU A 211 -0.03 5.41 -19.21
N ASP A 212 -0.94 5.28 -20.18
CA ASP A 212 -1.62 4.01 -20.49
C ASP A 212 -0.65 2.88 -20.87
N GLY A 213 0.54 3.19 -21.37
CA GLY A 213 1.59 2.22 -21.74
C GLY A 213 2.58 1.89 -20.64
N GLU A 214 2.50 2.52 -19.46
CA GLU A 214 3.52 2.43 -18.41
C GLU A 214 3.29 1.26 -17.42
N GLY A 215 2.41 0.33 -17.74
CA GLY A 215 2.04 -0.80 -16.87
C GLY A 215 0.98 -0.45 -15.84
N GLU A 216 0.55 -1.45 -15.07
CA GLU A 216 -0.60 -1.34 -14.16
C GLU A 216 -0.29 -0.42 -12.95
N ASN A 217 0.96 -0.27 -12.57
CA ASN A 217 1.34 0.70 -11.53
C ASN A 217 0.96 2.14 -11.90
N ALA A 218 0.88 2.49 -13.20
CA ALA A 218 0.40 3.79 -13.65
C ALA A 218 -1.10 3.99 -13.43
N ALA A 219 -1.85 2.91 -13.21
CA ALA A 219 -3.26 2.96 -12.86
C ALA A 219 -3.52 3.17 -11.36
N SER A 220 -2.49 3.10 -10.51
CA SER A 220 -2.62 3.19 -9.04
C SER A 220 -3.45 4.36 -8.57
N VAL A 221 -4.46 4.07 -7.75
CA VAL A 221 -5.30 5.06 -7.07
C VAL A 221 -4.67 5.40 -5.72
N GLY A 222 -4.26 6.65 -5.54
CA GLY A 222 -3.84 7.14 -4.23
C GLY A 222 -5.04 7.55 -3.39
N VAL A 223 -4.96 7.34 -2.07
CA VAL A 223 -6.04 7.67 -1.13
C VAL A 223 -5.53 8.65 -0.07
N LYS A 224 -6.13 9.83 0.00
CA LYS A 224 -5.89 10.77 1.10
C LYS A 224 -7.02 10.62 2.12
N VAL A 225 -6.65 10.43 3.38
CA VAL A 225 -7.55 10.32 4.52
C VAL A 225 -7.26 11.48 5.46
N THR A 226 -8.27 12.27 5.77
CA THR A 226 -8.11 13.50 6.57
C THR A 226 -9.05 13.51 7.76
N LYS A 227 -8.57 13.90 8.95
CA LYS A 227 -9.35 14.22 10.15
C LYS A 227 -8.86 15.55 10.71
N GLY A 228 -9.73 16.56 10.69
CA GLY A 228 -9.34 17.92 11.09
C GLY A 228 -8.17 18.44 10.25
N GLU A 229 -7.06 18.78 10.93
CA GLU A 229 -5.84 19.27 10.25
C GLU A 229 -4.85 18.16 9.91
N ARG A 230 -5.12 16.90 10.31
CA ARG A 230 -4.23 15.76 10.09
C ARG A 230 -4.62 14.96 8.85
N ALA A 231 -3.63 14.56 8.08
CA ALA A 231 -3.83 13.80 6.86
C ALA A 231 -2.85 12.64 6.71
N ALA A 232 -3.35 11.52 6.20
CA ALA A 232 -2.52 10.44 5.67
C ALA A 232 -2.67 10.34 4.16
N PHE A 233 -1.63 9.90 3.47
CA PHE A 233 -1.67 9.53 2.06
C PHE A 233 -1.23 8.09 1.85
N LEU A 234 -2.12 7.28 1.32
CA LEU A 234 -1.89 5.89 0.94
C LEU A 234 -1.52 5.88 -0.55
N ALA A 235 -0.25 5.69 -0.85
CA ALA A 235 0.27 5.95 -2.18
C ALA A 235 0.11 4.76 -3.15
N ALA A 236 -0.46 3.61 -2.71
CA ALA A 236 -0.47 2.40 -3.54
C ALA A 236 0.92 2.17 -4.19
N ASP A 237 0.97 1.97 -5.51
CA ASP A 237 2.23 1.83 -6.26
C ASP A 237 2.60 3.06 -7.08
N ILE A 238 2.19 4.24 -6.61
CA ILE A 238 2.61 5.52 -7.18
C ILE A 238 4.12 5.65 -7.09
N THR A 239 4.77 5.88 -8.25
CA THR A 239 6.21 6.04 -8.36
C THR A 239 6.60 7.22 -9.25
N LYS A 240 7.87 7.59 -9.19
CA LYS A 240 8.47 8.53 -10.12
C LYS A 240 8.57 7.92 -11.53
N SER A 241 8.84 6.62 -11.63
CA SER A 241 8.99 5.94 -12.92
C SER A 241 7.68 5.91 -13.72
N THR A 242 6.53 5.83 -13.06
CA THR A 242 5.22 5.96 -13.72
C THR A 242 4.83 7.42 -14.03
N GLY A 243 5.59 8.41 -13.59
CA GLY A 243 5.24 9.83 -13.73
C GLY A 243 4.23 10.34 -12.69
N LEU A 244 3.57 9.47 -11.94
CA LEU A 244 2.49 9.85 -11.02
C LEU A 244 2.95 10.74 -9.86
N GLU A 245 4.15 10.51 -9.31
CA GLU A 245 4.68 11.41 -8.26
C GLU A 245 4.79 12.85 -8.73
N GLN A 246 5.22 13.06 -9.98
CA GLN A 246 5.36 14.39 -10.58
C GLN A 246 4.01 15.05 -10.84
N LEU A 247 3.05 14.24 -11.27
CA LEU A 247 1.69 14.69 -11.60
C LEU A 247 0.91 15.06 -10.34
N LEU A 248 0.96 14.21 -9.32
CA LEU A 248 0.06 14.28 -8.17
C LEU A 248 0.63 15.03 -6.97
N GLY A 249 1.96 15.07 -6.80
CA GLY A 249 2.57 15.58 -5.57
C GLY A 249 2.12 17.00 -5.17
N GLY A 250 1.96 17.90 -6.14
CA GLY A 250 1.45 19.25 -5.88
C GLY A 250 -0.06 19.30 -5.60
N GLN A 251 -0.82 18.33 -6.08
CA GLN A 251 -2.27 18.24 -5.89
C GLN A 251 -2.63 17.62 -4.52
N ILE A 252 -1.83 16.64 -4.06
CA ILE A 252 -2.02 15.98 -2.76
C ILE A 252 -1.76 16.98 -1.63
N GLY A 253 -0.70 17.80 -1.78
CA GLY A 253 -0.27 18.74 -0.76
C GLY A 253 0.31 18.06 0.48
N HIS A 254 0.38 18.78 1.59
CA HIS A 254 0.92 18.27 2.86
C HIS A 254 0.12 17.08 3.40
N VAL A 255 0.87 16.13 3.99
CA VAL A 255 0.32 15.02 4.78
C VAL A 255 1.23 14.73 5.97
N ASP A 256 0.68 14.29 7.07
CA ASP A 256 1.44 13.96 8.29
C ASP A 256 1.99 12.53 8.21
N LEU A 257 1.20 11.62 7.65
CA LEU A 257 1.57 10.21 7.48
C LEU A 257 1.57 9.82 5.99
N LEU A 258 2.63 9.16 5.55
CA LEU A 258 2.76 8.63 4.19
C LEU A 258 2.87 7.11 4.22
N LYS A 259 1.97 6.38 3.55
CA LYS A 259 2.29 5.03 3.09
C LYS A 259 3.18 5.17 1.85
N VAL A 260 4.40 4.68 1.95
CA VAL A 260 5.40 4.75 0.88
C VAL A 260 4.91 4.01 -0.37
N GLY A 261 5.07 4.62 -1.53
CA GLY A 261 4.65 4.02 -2.80
C GLY A 261 5.41 2.74 -3.12
N HIS A 262 4.77 1.81 -3.83
CA HIS A 262 5.36 0.60 -4.40
C HIS A 262 6.21 -0.18 -3.39
N HIS A 263 5.70 -0.36 -2.17
CA HIS A 263 6.34 -1.10 -1.06
C HIS A 263 7.79 -0.68 -0.79
N GLY A 264 8.17 0.55 -1.16
CA GLY A 264 9.57 1.02 -1.06
C GLY A 264 10.51 0.42 -2.10
N TYR A 265 10.00 -0.07 -3.23
CA TYR A 265 10.82 -0.52 -4.35
C TYR A 265 11.37 0.64 -5.18
N LEU A 266 12.26 0.30 -6.12
CA LEU A 266 12.97 1.28 -6.94
C LEU A 266 12.00 2.24 -7.66
N GLY A 267 12.32 3.53 -7.59
CA GLY A 267 11.53 4.57 -8.25
C GLY A 267 10.43 5.18 -7.40
N SER A 268 10.15 4.67 -6.20
CA SER A 268 9.16 5.26 -5.29
C SER A 268 9.75 6.31 -4.36
N SER A 269 8.89 7.19 -3.85
CA SER A 269 9.19 8.20 -2.83
C SER A 269 10.41 9.07 -3.17
N SER A 270 10.36 9.68 -4.36
CA SER A 270 11.43 10.60 -4.79
C SER A 270 11.60 11.78 -3.84
N ALA A 271 12.79 12.32 -3.77
CA ALA A 271 13.09 13.49 -2.94
C ALA A 271 12.19 14.70 -3.23
N LYS A 272 11.73 14.87 -4.48
CA LYS A 272 10.79 15.93 -4.85
C LYS A 272 9.42 15.66 -4.28
N PHE A 273 8.91 14.44 -4.43
CA PHE A 273 7.62 14.01 -3.91
C PHE A 273 7.56 14.15 -2.38
N LEU A 274 8.57 13.64 -1.67
CA LEU A 274 8.67 13.78 -0.21
C LEU A 274 8.71 15.24 0.26
N ARG A 275 9.40 16.14 -0.48
CA ARG A 275 9.37 17.57 -0.15
C ARG A 275 8.01 18.23 -0.38
N GLN A 276 7.24 17.77 -1.38
CA GLN A 276 5.89 18.29 -1.65
C GLN A 276 4.89 17.84 -0.59
N LEU A 277 4.97 16.57 -0.18
CA LEU A 277 4.09 16.01 0.85
C LEU A 277 4.53 16.37 2.27
N SER A 278 5.84 16.52 2.49
CA SER A 278 6.45 16.87 3.78
C SER A 278 5.91 16.03 4.96
N PRO A 279 5.92 14.67 4.89
CA PRO A 279 5.35 13.84 5.92
C PRO A 279 6.16 13.90 7.21
N GLU A 280 5.50 13.74 8.36
CA GLU A 280 6.13 13.62 9.68
C GLU A 280 6.60 12.18 9.93
N VAL A 281 5.88 11.19 9.38
CA VAL A 281 6.20 9.76 9.50
C VAL A 281 5.80 9.00 8.24
N ALA A 282 6.50 7.90 7.94
CA ALA A 282 6.17 7.05 6.82
C ALA A 282 6.04 5.58 7.25
N ILE A 283 5.10 4.86 6.60
CA ILE A 283 4.90 3.42 6.72
C ILE A 283 5.26 2.75 5.41
N VAL A 284 6.02 1.68 5.47
CA VAL A 284 6.39 0.86 4.31
C VAL A 284 5.78 -0.53 4.47
N THR A 285 4.93 -0.92 3.55
CA THR A 285 4.30 -2.25 3.51
C THR A 285 5.27 -3.27 2.93
N ASN A 286 6.32 -3.58 3.67
CA ASN A 286 7.42 -4.46 3.29
C ASN A 286 8.25 -4.85 4.54
N GLN A 287 9.34 -5.59 4.30
CA GLN A 287 10.44 -5.78 5.24
C GLN A 287 11.47 -4.65 5.10
N LEU A 288 11.98 -4.13 6.21
CA LEU A 288 13.01 -3.09 6.19
C LEU A 288 14.22 -3.47 5.32
N GLY A 289 14.63 -4.74 5.37
CA GLY A 289 15.74 -5.27 4.57
C GLY A 289 15.49 -5.28 3.06
N LYS A 290 14.24 -5.23 2.61
CA LYS A 290 13.85 -5.25 1.19
C LYS A 290 13.56 -3.86 0.62
N VAL A 291 13.41 -2.84 1.46
CA VAL A 291 13.26 -1.46 1.01
C VAL A 291 14.52 -1.03 0.26
N TYR A 292 14.35 -0.47 -0.93
CA TYR A 292 15.48 -0.10 -1.78
C TYR A 292 16.35 1.01 -1.17
N PRO A 293 17.68 0.97 -1.37
CA PRO A 293 18.62 1.92 -0.77
C PRO A 293 18.30 3.39 -1.10
N ASN A 294 17.86 3.67 -2.32
CA ASN A 294 17.50 5.03 -2.72
C ASN A 294 16.25 5.54 -1.99
N VAL A 295 15.29 4.67 -1.68
CA VAL A 295 14.09 5.04 -0.91
C VAL A 295 14.46 5.31 0.54
N LYS A 296 15.23 4.42 1.16
CA LYS A 296 15.81 4.65 2.51
C LYS A 296 16.56 5.96 2.57
N TRP A 297 17.41 6.22 1.59
CA TRP A 297 18.19 7.46 1.50
C TRP A 297 17.27 8.69 1.40
N ASN A 298 16.27 8.65 0.52
CA ASN A 298 15.33 9.76 0.36
C ASN A 298 14.55 10.04 1.66
N LEU A 299 14.06 9.00 2.32
CA LEU A 299 13.35 9.14 3.60
C LEU A 299 14.27 9.66 4.71
N THR A 300 15.42 9.01 4.93
CA THR A 300 16.28 9.30 6.09
C THR A 300 17.15 10.53 5.91
N MET A 301 17.82 10.67 4.76
CA MET A 301 18.83 11.70 4.55
C MET A 301 18.28 12.97 3.92
N ILE A 302 17.31 12.84 3.01
CA ILE A 302 16.77 13.98 2.28
C ILE A 302 15.58 14.58 3.01
N ALA A 303 14.57 13.77 3.29
CA ALA A 303 13.34 14.21 3.95
C ALA A 303 13.45 14.23 5.49
N LYS A 304 14.36 13.44 6.04
CA LYS A 304 14.55 13.25 7.50
C LYS A 304 13.28 12.76 8.19
N VAL A 305 12.57 11.86 7.51
CA VAL A 305 11.31 11.29 7.97
C VAL A 305 11.57 9.91 8.58
N PRO A 306 11.20 9.66 9.84
CA PRO A 306 11.20 8.31 10.41
C PRO A 306 10.23 7.42 9.64
N PHE A 307 10.62 6.17 9.39
CA PHE A 307 9.77 5.22 8.70
C PHE A 307 9.83 3.85 9.34
N PHE A 308 8.71 3.11 9.22
CA PHE A 308 8.51 1.82 9.86
C PHE A 308 7.99 0.83 8.83
N ALA A 309 8.55 -0.38 8.84
CA ALA A 309 8.16 -1.45 7.91
C ALA A 309 7.14 -2.38 8.59
N THR A 310 6.01 -2.63 7.96
CA THR A 310 4.91 -3.42 8.55
C THR A 310 5.33 -4.82 8.97
N TYR A 311 6.20 -5.47 8.20
CA TYR A 311 6.69 -6.80 8.52
C TYR A 311 7.52 -6.82 9.82
N ASP A 312 8.42 -5.86 10.00
CA ASP A 312 9.32 -5.80 11.16
C ASP A 312 8.57 -5.40 12.44
N HIS A 313 7.41 -4.78 12.29
CA HIS A 313 6.52 -4.36 13.38
C HIS A 313 5.27 -5.24 13.53
N ASN A 314 5.16 -6.32 12.76
CA ASN A 314 4.00 -7.22 12.71
C ASN A 314 2.66 -6.50 12.59
N GLY A 315 2.58 -5.57 11.62
CA GLY A 315 1.46 -4.68 11.36
C GLY A 315 1.48 -3.43 12.26
N ILE A 316 0.88 -2.35 11.75
CA ILE A 316 0.90 -1.02 12.40
C ILE A 316 -0.50 -0.42 12.30
N ILE A 317 -0.98 0.21 13.39
CA ILE A 317 -2.15 1.08 13.39
C ILE A 317 -1.71 2.53 13.55
N ALA A 318 -2.24 3.42 12.73
CA ALA A 318 -2.19 4.85 12.92
C ALA A 318 -3.54 5.35 13.41
N SER A 319 -3.62 5.80 14.66
CA SER A 319 -4.82 6.34 15.30
C SER A 319 -4.82 7.86 15.22
N PHE A 320 -5.90 8.43 14.68
CA PHE A 320 -6.12 9.86 14.59
C PHE A 320 -6.93 10.32 15.81
N THR A 321 -6.28 10.94 16.75
CA THR A 321 -6.87 11.34 18.02
C THR A 321 -7.67 12.65 17.89
N ASP A 322 -8.62 12.88 18.80
CA ASP A 322 -9.43 14.10 18.79
C ASP A 322 -8.64 15.35 19.19
N ASP A 323 -7.51 15.19 19.88
CA ASP A 323 -6.58 16.28 20.18
C ASP A 323 -5.60 16.60 19.03
N GLY A 324 -5.83 16.02 17.83
CA GLY A 324 -5.11 16.36 16.59
C GLY A 324 -3.73 15.74 16.49
N ARG A 325 -3.50 14.54 17.05
CA ARG A 325 -2.28 13.76 16.90
C ARG A 325 -2.51 12.51 16.06
N ILE A 326 -1.44 12.00 15.46
CA ILE A 326 -1.40 10.63 14.92
C ILE A 326 -0.51 9.80 15.84
N VAL A 327 -1.07 8.76 16.43
CA VAL A 327 -0.37 7.83 17.34
C VAL A 327 -0.22 6.50 16.65
N LEU A 328 1.01 5.96 16.63
CA LEU A 328 1.28 4.66 16.02
C LEU A 328 1.33 3.56 17.08
N THR A 329 0.73 2.42 16.75
CA THR A 329 0.77 1.19 17.55
C THR A 329 1.21 0.05 16.65
N ASP A 330 2.14 -0.81 17.10
CA ASP A 330 2.60 -1.96 16.34
C ASP A 330 2.10 -3.31 16.88
N ARG A 331 2.53 -4.41 16.25
CA ARG A 331 2.25 -5.79 16.64
C ARG A 331 0.77 -6.12 16.68
N ILE A 332 0.03 -5.61 15.74
CA ILE A 332 -1.43 -5.79 15.66
C ILE A 332 -1.84 -7.23 15.33
N HIS A 333 -0.90 -8.07 14.88
CA HIS A 333 -1.09 -9.50 14.62
C HIS A 333 -0.47 -10.39 15.72
N ASP A 334 0.01 -9.83 16.82
CA ASP A 334 0.51 -10.59 17.98
C ASP A 334 -0.69 -11.00 18.88
N TYR A 335 -1.41 -12.04 18.48
CA TYR A 335 -2.52 -12.66 19.24
C TYR A 335 -2.17 -14.05 19.68
#